data_6f2d7026197df1d2c4f9b5c608b250c2
#
_entry.id   6f2d7026197df1d2c4f9b5c608b250c2
#
_cell.length_a   1.000
_cell.length_b   1.000
_cell.length_c   1.000
_cell.angle_alpha   90.00
_cell.angle_beta   90.00
_cell.angle_gamma   90.00
#
_symmetry.space_group_name_H-M   'P 1'
#
loop_
_entity.id
_entity.type
_entity.pdbx_description
1 polymer ?
#
loop_
_entity_poly.entity_id
_entity_poly.type
_entity_poly.pdbx_seq_one_letter_code
_entity_poly.pdbx_strand_id
1 'polypeptide(L)'
;MAKKITLLGSTGSIGTQSLDVIRAQGYEVFGLSAHSQTDKILQQIEEFHPKYVCMTSEAGAEKLSAALAGRADAPRLLTGPEGLKTLAAMDGPDVVLNSVVGIAGLGASLAAIESGHDLALANKESLVTGGHLVTQAVAKHGVRLLPVDSEHSAIFQCLQDKELSLIHISEPTRLDVIS
;
A
#
# COMPACT_ATOMS: atom_id res chain seq x y z
N MET A 1 7.49 20.58 -1.59
CA MET A 1 6.79 19.96 -0.44
C MET A 1 7.23 18.50 -0.35
N ALA A 2 7.34 17.95 0.87
CA ALA A 2 7.62 16.54 1.04
C ALA A 2 6.45 15.70 0.48
N LYS A 3 6.75 14.56 -0.17
CA LYS A 3 5.71 13.65 -0.65
C LYS A 3 5.01 12.99 0.53
N LYS A 4 3.70 12.83 0.43
CA LYS A 4 2.84 12.17 1.42
C LYS A 4 2.50 10.75 0.97
N ILE A 5 2.74 9.80 1.84
CA ILE A 5 2.58 8.37 1.54
C ILE A 5 1.54 7.76 2.47
N THR A 6 0.59 7.03 1.91
CA THR A 6 -0.20 6.05 2.65
C THR A 6 0.42 4.68 2.47
N LEU A 7 0.83 4.03 3.56
CA LEU A 7 1.48 2.72 3.54
C LEU A 7 0.55 1.65 4.12
N LEU A 8 0.07 0.78 3.26
CA LEU A 8 -0.76 -0.36 3.64
C LEU A 8 0.12 -1.58 3.94
N GLY A 9 -0.04 -2.16 5.14
CA GLY A 9 0.76 -3.30 5.58
C GLY A 9 2.13 -2.90 6.16
N SER A 10 2.22 -1.78 6.88
CA SER A 10 3.46 -1.17 7.36
C SER A 10 4.29 -2.05 8.31
N THR A 11 3.69 -3.01 8.99
CA THR A 11 4.36 -3.90 9.95
C THR A 11 4.97 -5.16 9.32
N GLY A 12 4.70 -5.41 8.03
CA GLY A 12 5.29 -6.51 7.26
C GLY A 12 6.73 -6.22 6.83
N SER A 13 7.38 -7.21 6.18
CA SER A 13 8.78 -7.09 5.73
C SER A 13 8.96 -5.93 4.75
N ILE A 14 8.14 -5.86 3.69
CA ILE A 14 8.21 -4.77 2.71
C ILE A 14 7.78 -3.43 3.34
N GLY A 15 6.75 -3.46 4.20
CA GLY A 15 6.28 -2.27 4.89
C GLY A 15 7.36 -1.61 5.75
N THR A 16 8.11 -2.39 6.53
CA THR A 16 9.22 -1.87 7.36
C THR A 16 10.35 -1.30 6.50
N GLN A 17 10.73 -2.00 5.42
CA GLN A 17 11.73 -1.48 4.46
C GLN A 17 11.26 -0.19 3.78
N SER A 18 9.96 -0.09 3.47
CA SER A 18 9.39 1.13 2.90
C SER A 18 9.47 2.31 3.88
N LEU A 19 9.27 2.07 5.18
CA LEU A 19 9.45 3.11 6.20
C LEU A 19 10.90 3.58 6.30
N ASP A 20 11.89 2.69 6.12
CA ASP A 20 13.30 3.09 6.07
C ASP A 20 13.58 4.05 4.90
N VAL A 21 12.99 3.77 3.74
CA VAL A 21 13.09 4.66 2.57
C VAL A 21 12.36 5.99 2.82
N ILE A 22 11.14 5.95 3.38
CA ILE A 22 10.36 7.14 3.72
C ILE A 22 11.17 8.06 4.66
N ARG A 23 11.80 7.48 5.69
CA ARG A 23 12.67 8.18 6.63
C ARG A 23 13.89 8.81 5.93
N ALA A 24 14.60 8.03 5.12
CA ALA A 24 15.79 8.49 4.42
C ALA A 24 15.51 9.63 3.42
N GLN A 25 14.32 9.62 2.79
CA GLN A 25 13.92 10.63 1.82
C GLN A 25 13.17 11.83 2.43
N GLY A 26 12.90 11.81 3.73
CA GLY A 26 12.13 12.86 4.40
C GLY A 26 10.68 12.99 3.92
N TYR A 27 10.05 11.86 3.50
CA TYR A 27 8.64 11.85 3.12
C TYR A 27 7.74 11.84 4.34
N GLU A 28 6.52 12.35 4.20
CA GLU A 28 5.50 12.34 5.25
C GLU A 28 4.66 11.06 5.17
N VAL A 29 4.39 10.44 6.32
CA VAL A 29 3.42 9.35 6.41
C VAL A 29 2.03 9.93 6.65
N PHE A 30 1.15 9.81 5.67
CA PHE A 30 -0.23 10.24 5.80
C PHE A 30 -1.07 9.21 6.56
N GLY A 31 -0.90 7.93 6.23
CA GLY A 31 -1.61 6.85 6.87
C GLY A 31 -0.83 5.55 6.90
N LEU A 32 -1.09 4.73 7.92
CA LEU A 32 -0.51 3.40 8.11
C LEU A 32 -1.60 2.35 8.24
N SER A 33 -1.32 1.13 7.81
CA SER A 33 -2.17 0.01 8.20
C SER A 33 -1.38 -1.20 8.64
N ALA A 34 -1.98 -1.97 9.57
CA ALA A 34 -1.49 -3.27 10.00
C ALA A 34 -2.65 -4.24 10.19
N HIS A 35 -2.35 -5.54 10.29
CA HIS A 35 -3.37 -6.53 10.62
C HIS A 35 -3.58 -6.62 12.13
N SER A 36 -2.59 -7.11 12.87
CA SER A 36 -2.72 -7.41 14.30
C SER A 36 -1.50 -7.01 15.15
N GLN A 37 -0.42 -6.50 14.53
CA GLN A 37 0.83 -6.19 15.23
C GLN A 37 0.75 -4.81 15.90
N THR A 38 0.05 -4.75 17.04
CA THR A 38 -0.23 -3.51 17.77
C THR A 38 1.03 -2.82 18.26
N ASP A 39 2.00 -3.56 18.80
CA ASP A 39 3.23 -2.98 19.36
C ASP A 39 4.08 -2.30 18.28
N LYS A 40 4.20 -2.95 17.11
CA LYS A 40 4.94 -2.37 15.99
C LYS A 40 4.26 -1.11 15.43
N ILE A 41 2.94 -1.15 15.24
CA ILE A 41 2.23 0.01 14.71
C ILE A 41 2.26 1.18 15.69
N LEU A 42 2.26 0.95 17.00
CA LEU A 42 2.44 2.00 18.00
C LEU A 42 3.80 2.69 17.88
N GLN A 43 4.89 1.93 17.72
CA GLN A 43 6.22 2.49 17.48
C GLN A 43 6.24 3.35 16.20
N GLN A 44 5.58 2.88 15.12
CA GLN A 44 5.48 3.61 13.87
C GLN A 44 4.63 4.90 14.02
N ILE A 45 3.57 4.87 14.83
CA ILE A 45 2.77 6.06 15.14
C ILE A 45 3.63 7.10 15.88
N GLU A 46 4.41 6.68 16.86
CA GLU A 46 5.28 7.57 17.63
C GLU A 46 6.41 8.18 16.80
N GLU A 47 6.89 7.48 15.80
CA GLU A 47 7.96 7.96 14.94
C GLU A 47 7.46 8.86 13.79
N PHE A 48 6.40 8.42 13.11
CA PHE A 48 5.97 9.05 11.86
C PHE A 48 4.76 9.97 11.99
N HIS A 49 4.08 9.98 13.13
CA HIS A 49 2.91 10.82 13.43
C HIS A 49 1.86 10.83 12.31
N PRO A 50 1.38 9.65 11.85
CA PRO A 50 0.40 9.57 10.77
C PRO A 50 -0.93 10.19 11.21
N LYS A 51 -1.69 10.75 10.26
CA LYS A 51 -3.05 11.26 10.54
C LYS A 51 -4.07 10.14 10.73
N TYR A 52 -3.87 9.01 10.07
CA TYR A 52 -4.79 7.89 10.04
C TYR A 52 -4.06 6.58 10.26
N VAL A 53 -4.70 5.67 10.97
CA VAL A 53 -4.21 4.29 11.12
C VAL A 53 -5.36 3.33 10.92
N CYS A 54 -5.13 2.22 10.22
CA CYS A 54 -6.10 1.16 10.05
C CYS A 54 -5.59 -0.16 10.63
N MET A 55 -6.39 -0.79 11.48
CA MET A 55 -6.18 -2.16 11.94
C MET A 55 -7.22 -3.06 11.32
N THR A 56 -6.80 -4.07 10.54
CA THR A 56 -7.75 -4.97 9.86
C THR A 56 -8.24 -6.12 10.75
N SER A 57 -7.56 -6.41 11.85
CA SER A 57 -7.99 -7.34 12.91
C SER A 57 -8.78 -6.59 13.98
N GLU A 58 -9.93 -7.10 14.39
CA GLU A 58 -10.78 -6.52 15.44
C GLU A 58 -10.02 -6.47 16.78
N ALA A 59 -9.43 -7.58 17.20
CA ALA A 59 -8.62 -7.63 18.43
C ALA A 59 -7.42 -6.67 18.39
N GLY A 60 -6.80 -6.48 17.22
CA GLY A 60 -5.74 -5.49 17.03
C GLY A 60 -6.25 -4.06 17.15
N ALA A 61 -7.43 -3.78 16.60
CA ALA A 61 -8.07 -2.48 16.68
C ALA A 61 -8.45 -2.10 18.12
N GLU A 62 -9.02 -3.04 18.87
CA GLU A 62 -9.36 -2.83 20.29
C GLU A 62 -8.12 -2.51 21.13
N LYS A 63 -7.05 -3.31 20.98
CA LYS A 63 -5.77 -3.07 21.69
C LYS A 63 -5.17 -1.72 21.33
N LEU A 64 -5.15 -1.36 20.05
CA LEU A 64 -4.62 -0.07 19.61
C LEU A 64 -5.48 1.09 20.12
N SER A 65 -6.79 0.97 20.07
CA SER A 65 -7.73 1.96 20.62
C SER A 65 -7.49 2.21 22.10
N ALA A 66 -7.31 1.14 22.89
CA ALA A 66 -6.99 1.25 24.31
C ALA A 66 -5.64 1.94 24.56
N ALA A 67 -4.62 1.62 23.76
CA ALA A 67 -3.29 2.22 23.89
C ALA A 67 -3.24 3.70 23.47
N LEU A 68 -4.13 4.13 22.57
CA LEU A 68 -4.24 5.52 22.11
C LEU A 68 -5.21 6.36 22.95
N ALA A 69 -5.95 5.75 23.87
CA ALA A 69 -6.96 6.44 24.67
C ALA A 69 -6.33 7.60 25.48
N GLY A 70 -6.93 8.78 25.39
CA GLY A 70 -6.49 9.99 26.10
C GLY A 70 -5.28 10.70 25.49
N ARG A 71 -4.71 10.21 24.41
CA ARG A 71 -3.62 10.91 23.71
C ARG A 71 -4.17 12.02 22.81
N ALA A 72 -3.68 13.22 22.97
CA ALA A 72 -4.10 14.37 22.17
C ALA A 72 -3.61 14.30 20.71
N ASP A 73 -2.52 13.57 20.46
CA ASP A 73 -1.86 13.35 19.17
C ASP A 73 -2.26 12.04 18.50
N ALA A 74 -3.28 11.34 19.04
CA ALA A 74 -3.71 10.06 18.50
C ALA A 74 -4.20 10.18 17.04
N PRO A 75 -3.73 9.31 16.14
CA PRO A 75 -4.27 9.25 14.79
C PRO A 75 -5.72 8.79 14.80
N ARG A 76 -6.48 9.15 13.77
CA ARG A 76 -7.83 8.61 13.59
C ARG A 76 -7.75 7.13 13.24
N LEU A 77 -8.34 6.28 14.09
CA LEU A 77 -8.36 4.83 13.90
C LEU A 77 -9.51 4.41 12.97
N LEU A 78 -9.15 3.63 11.96
CA LEU A 78 -10.05 2.90 11.07
C LEU A 78 -9.92 1.40 11.34
N THR A 79 -10.97 0.63 11.06
CA THR A 79 -10.98 -0.79 11.42
C THR A 79 -11.49 -1.66 10.28
N GLY A 80 -11.00 -2.90 10.23
CA GLY A 80 -11.47 -3.91 9.30
C GLY A 80 -11.09 -3.69 7.84
N PRO A 81 -11.55 -4.58 6.95
CA PRO A 81 -11.27 -4.49 5.51
C PRO A 81 -11.84 -3.22 4.85
N GLU A 82 -13.00 -2.76 5.29
CA GLU A 82 -13.60 -1.53 4.77
C GLU A 82 -12.82 -0.28 5.24
N GLY A 83 -12.28 -0.30 6.47
CA GLY A 83 -11.38 0.74 6.95
C GLY A 83 -10.09 0.82 6.12
N LEU A 84 -9.58 -0.34 5.67
CA LEU A 84 -8.41 -0.40 4.78
C LEU A 84 -8.69 0.23 3.41
N LYS A 85 -9.83 -0.06 2.80
CA LYS A 85 -10.26 0.56 1.53
C LYS A 85 -10.46 2.07 1.71
N THR A 86 -11.12 2.47 2.79
CA THR A 86 -11.33 3.88 3.13
C THR A 86 -10.00 4.61 3.24
N LEU A 87 -9.01 4.03 3.95
CA LEU A 87 -7.68 4.63 4.09
C LEU A 87 -6.97 4.78 2.74
N ALA A 88 -7.09 3.77 1.87
CA ALA A 88 -6.49 3.77 0.54
C ALA A 88 -7.10 4.83 -0.39
N ALA A 89 -8.39 5.14 -0.20
CA ALA A 89 -9.15 6.08 -1.02
C ALA A 89 -9.15 7.53 -0.48
N MET A 90 -8.55 7.78 0.69
CA MET A 90 -8.58 9.12 1.31
C MET A 90 -7.78 10.13 0.49
N ASP A 91 -8.34 11.31 0.30
CA ASP A 91 -7.63 12.45 -0.26
C ASP A 91 -6.48 12.90 0.65
N GLY A 92 -5.35 13.22 0.05
CA GLY A 92 -4.22 13.82 0.75
C GLY A 92 -2.86 13.16 0.52
N PRO A 93 -2.74 11.83 0.34
CA PRO A 93 -1.47 11.24 -0.05
C PRO A 93 -1.18 11.46 -1.54
N ASP A 94 0.11 11.59 -1.88
CA ASP A 94 0.57 11.61 -3.27
C ASP A 94 0.66 10.20 -3.87
N VAL A 95 0.93 9.21 -3.01
CA VAL A 95 1.10 7.81 -3.39
C VAL A 95 0.51 6.89 -2.32
N VAL A 96 -0.17 5.85 -2.75
CA VAL A 96 -0.54 4.72 -1.89
C VAL A 96 0.41 3.56 -2.17
N LEU A 97 1.15 3.11 -1.15
CA LEU A 97 2.00 1.94 -1.22
C LEU A 97 1.28 0.75 -0.59
N ASN A 98 1.01 -0.27 -1.38
CA ASN A 98 0.32 -1.47 -0.90
C ASN A 98 1.29 -2.66 -0.77
N SER A 99 1.60 -3.02 0.47
CA SER A 99 2.40 -4.19 0.86
C SER A 99 1.59 -5.23 1.65
N VAL A 100 0.26 -5.16 1.59
CA VAL A 100 -0.63 -6.16 2.20
C VAL A 100 -0.55 -7.46 1.43
N VAL A 101 -0.22 -8.56 2.09
CA VAL A 101 -0.07 -9.87 1.44
C VAL A 101 -1.41 -10.51 1.06
N GLY A 102 -1.41 -11.28 -0.01
CA GLY A 102 -2.57 -12.03 -0.49
C GLY A 102 -3.66 -11.15 -1.10
N ILE A 103 -4.83 -11.75 -1.30
CA ILE A 103 -5.98 -11.12 -1.96
C ILE A 103 -6.61 -9.95 -1.16
N ALA A 104 -6.32 -9.89 0.14
CA ALA A 104 -6.84 -8.83 1.01
C ALA A 104 -6.42 -7.42 0.55
N GLY A 105 -5.28 -7.30 -0.13
CA GLY A 105 -4.78 -6.03 -0.66
C GLY A 105 -5.47 -5.57 -1.94
N LEU A 106 -6.14 -6.46 -2.70
CA LEU A 106 -6.72 -6.12 -4.00
C LEU A 106 -7.80 -5.04 -3.90
N GLY A 107 -8.71 -5.18 -2.95
CA GLY A 107 -9.79 -4.20 -2.74
C GLY A 107 -9.26 -2.80 -2.39
N ALA A 108 -8.19 -2.73 -1.59
CA ALA A 108 -7.55 -1.46 -1.25
C ALA A 108 -6.78 -0.86 -2.45
N SER A 109 -6.14 -1.72 -3.28
CA SER A 109 -5.51 -1.27 -4.52
C SER A 109 -6.51 -0.63 -5.48
N LEU A 110 -7.66 -1.28 -5.70
CA LEU A 110 -8.71 -0.73 -6.56
C LEU A 110 -9.26 0.59 -5.99
N ALA A 111 -9.51 0.65 -4.67
CA ALA A 111 -9.98 1.87 -4.02
C ALA A 111 -9.01 3.05 -4.18
N ALA A 112 -7.69 2.81 -4.06
CA ALA A 112 -6.67 3.82 -4.31
C ALA A 112 -6.69 4.33 -5.76
N ILE A 113 -6.73 3.41 -6.74
CA ILE A 113 -6.76 3.74 -8.18
C ILE A 113 -8.04 4.53 -8.53
N GLU A 114 -9.20 4.06 -8.08
CA GLU A 114 -10.49 4.70 -8.33
C GLU A 114 -10.60 6.11 -7.74
N SER A 115 -9.83 6.38 -6.68
CA SER A 115 -9.70 7.71 -6.06
C SER A 115 -8.61 8.58 -6.69
N GLY A 116 -7.96 8.11 -7.76
CA GLY A 116 -6.99 8.90 -8.52
C GLY A 116 -5.58 8.91 -7.93
N HIS A 117 -5.25 7.99 -7.03
CA HIS A 117 -3.91 7.90 -6.45
C HIS A 117 -2.97 7.02 -7.27
N ASP A 118 -1.73 7.45 -7.43
CA ASP A 118 -0.66 6.57 -7.89
C ASP A 118 -0.49 5.41 -6.92
N LEU A 119 -0.42 4.19 -7.46
CA LEU A 119 -0.30 2.98 -6.66
C LEU A 119 1.11 2.39 -6.78
N ALA A 120 1.85 2.36 -5.68
CA ALA A 120 3.06 1.57 -5.53
C ALA A 120 2.69 0.18 -4.99
N LEU A 121 2.86 -0.85 -5.82
CA LEU A 121 2.36 -2.20 -5.54
C LEU A 121 3.51 -3.17 -5.28
N ALA A 122 3.56 -3.72 -4.06
CA ALA A 122 4.47 -4.78 -3.64
C ALA A 122 3.78 -6.15 -3.58
N ASN A 123 2.46 -6.19 -3.71
CA ASN A 123 1.65 -7.41 -3.65
C ASN A 123 1.42 -7.96 -5.07
N LYS A 124 2.29 -8.86 -5.52
CA LYS A 124 2.17 -9.53 -6.82
C LYS A 124 0.95 -10.44 -6.93
N GLU A 125 0.46 -10.98 -5.81
CA GLU A 125 -0.72 -11.83 -5.78
C GLU A 125 -1.98 -11.07 -6.24
N SER A 126 -2.07 -9.80 -5.97
CA SER A 126 -3.15 -8.94 -6.49
C SER A 126 -3.14 -8.84 -8.01
N LEU A 127 -1.96 -8.80 -8.64
CA LEU A 127 -1.82 -8.80 -10.10
C LEU A 127 -2.11 -10.18 -10.70
N VAL A 128 -1.72 -11.25 -10.04
CA VAL A 128 -2.01 -12.62 -10.52
C VAL A 128 -3.50 -12.91 -10.47
N THR A 129 -4.19 -12.49 -9.41
CA THR A 129 -5.60 -12.79 -9.19
C THR A 129 -6.54 -11.80 -9.88
N GLY A 130 -6.20 -10.52 -9.87
CA GLY A 130 -7.06 -9.42 -10.33
C GLY A 130 -6.39 -8.45 -11.30
N GLY A 131 -5.32 -8.87 -11.99
CA GLY A 131 -4.52 -7.98 -12.82
C GLY A 131 -5.30 -7.27 -13.90
N HIS A 132 -6.26 -7.96 -14.53
CA HIS A 132 -7.15 -7.34 -15.52
C HIS A 132 -8.00 -6.21 -14.91
N LEU A 133 -8.48 -6.37 -13.67
CA LEU A 133 -9.23 -5.33 -12.96
C LEU A 133 -8.33 -4.14 -12.63
N VAL A 134 -7.13 -4.41 -12.12
CA VAL A 134 -6.15 -3.37 -11.77
C VAL A 134 -5.73 -2.59 -13.01
N THR A 135 -5.39 -3.26 -14.12
CA THR A 135 -4.96 -2.59 -15.36
C THR A 135 -6.09 -1.79 -16.02
N GLN A 136 -7.32 -2.30 -16.02
CA GLN A 136 -8.48 -1.56 -16.49
C GLN A 136 -8.73 -0.31 -15.65
N ALA A 137 -8.66 -0.44 -14.31
CA ALA A 137 -8.83 0.69 -13.41
C ALA A 137 -7.73 1.74 -13.61
N VAL A 138 -6.46 1.34 -13.72
CA VAL A 138 -5.32 2.22 -13.99
C VAL A 138 -5.52 2.99 -15.30
N ALA A 139 -5.89 2.28 -16.39
CA ALA A 139 -6.13 2.91 -17.67
C ALA A 139 -7.32 3.89 -17.63
N LYS A 140 -8.39 3.53 -16.92
CA LYS A 140 -9.60 4.35 -16.79
C LYS A 140 -9.35 5.63 -16.00
N HIS A 141 -8.57 5.57 -14.92
CA HIS A 141 -8.35 6.69 -14.00
C HIS A 141 -7.06 7.47 -14.29
N GLY A 142 -6.21 6.99 -15.21
CA GLY A 142 -5.00 7.68 -15.63
C GLY A 142 -3.92 7.78 -14.56
N VAL A 143 -3.94 6.90 -13.56
CA VAL A 143 -2.96 6.83 -12.47
C VAL A 143 -1.76 5.98 -12.87
N ARG A 144 -0.65 6.10 -12.13
CA ARG A 144 0.55 5.29 -12.36
C ARG A 144 0.55 4.06 -11.44
N LEU A 145 0.89 2.91 -12.03
CA LEU A 145 1.18 1.69 -11.28
C LEU A 145 2.71 1.52 -11.20
N LEU A 146 3.25 1.59 -9.98
CA LEU A 146 4.69 1.56 -9.71
C LEU A 146 5.04 0.23 -9.02
N PRO A 147 5.94 -0.60 -9.59
CA PRO A 147 6.37 -1.83 -8.94
C PRO A 147 7.32 -1.55 -7.78
N VAL A 148 7.15 -2.28 -6.68
CA VAL A 148 8.01 -2.16 -5.49
C VAL A 148 8.74 -3.46 -5.17
N ASP A 149 8.35 -4.59 -5.77
CA ASP A 149 9.10 -5.84 -5.67
C ASP A 149 10.36 -5.83 -6.54
N SER A 150 11.34 -6.69 -6.19
CA SER A 150 12.66 -6.70 -6.84
C SER A 150 12.60 -7.12 -8.30
N GLU A 151 11.76 -8.10 -8.64
CA GLU A 151 11.66 -8.65 -9.98
C GLU A 151 11.03 -7.64 -10.95
N HIS A 152 9.88 -7.10 -10.59
CA HIS A 152 9.17 -6.14 -11.44
C HIS A 152 9.85 -4.77 -11.46
N SER A 153 10.48 -4.34 -10.36
CA SER A 153 11.25 -3.09 -10.32
C SER A 153 12.46 -3.14 -11.26
N ALA A 154 13.18 -4.25 -11.31
CA ALA A 154 14.31 -4.41 -12.24
C ALA A 154 13.85 -4.32 -13.70
N ILE A 155 12.77 -5.03 -14.05
CA ILE A 155 12.19 -5.00 -15.39
C ILE A 155 11.66 -3.60 -15.73
N PHE A 156 10.96 -2.94 -14.79
CA PHE A 156 10.45 -1.59 -14.97
C PHE A 156 11.56 -0.58 -15.24
N GLN A 157 12.69 -0.64 -14.51
CA GLN A 157 13.85 0.21 -14.76
C GLN A 157 14.47 0.00 -16.14
N CYS A 158 14.52 -1.24 -16.60
CA CYS A 158 15.02 -1.56 -17.94
C CYS A 158 14.12 -1.07 -19.09
N LEU A 159 12.85 -0.80 -18.80
CA LEU A 159 11.83 -0.47 -19.79
C LEU A 159 11.24 0.94 -19.61
N GLN A 160 11.91 1.82 -18.87
CA GLN A 160 11.40 3.17 -18.53
C GLN A 160 10.99 4.03 -19.75
N ASP A 161 11.47 3.69 -20.96
CA ASP A 161 11.14 4.40 -22.20
C ASP A 161 10.01 3.72 -23.02
N LYS A 162 9.37 2.69 -22.48
CA LYS A 162 8.32 1.94 -23.20
C LYS A 162 7.01 1.95 -22.44
N GLU A 163 5.91 2.26 -23.15
CA GLU A 163 4.53 2.20 -22.63
C GLU A 163 4.05 0.74 -22.44
N LEU A 164 4.72 -0.02 -21.57
CA LEU A 164 4.34 -1.39 -21.22
C LEU A 164 3.82 -1.45 -19.79
N SER A 165 2.66 -2.08 -19.59
CA SER A 165 2.17 -2.37 -18.25
C SER A 165 2.93 -3.56 -17.64
N LEU A 166 2.97 -3.66 -16.31
CA LEU A 166 3.61 -4.77 -15.59
C LEU A 166 3.09 -6.15 -16.01
N ILE A 167 1.83 -6.26 -16.42
CA ILE A 167 1.24 -7.51 -16.91
C ILE A 167 1.85 -7.92 -18.25
N HIS A 168 2.06 -6.98 -19.16
CA HIS A 168 2.71 -7.26 -20.45
C HIS A 168 4.17 -7.69 -20.28
N ILE A 169 4.81 -7.37 -19.16
CA ILE A 169 6.19 -7.74 -18.85
C ILE A 169 6.28 -9.13 -18.22
N SER A 170 5.36 -9.48 -17.32
CA SER A 170 5.46 -10.73 -16.52
C SER A 170 4.68 -11.90 -17.10
N GLU A 171 3.57 -11.70 -17.78
CA GLU A 171 2.72 -12.78 -18.30
C GLU A 171 3.31 -13.55 -19.51
N PRO A 172 3.98 -12.93 -20.49
CA PRO A 172 4.51 -13.66 -21.65
C PRO A 172 5.57 -14.73 -21.32
N THR A 173 6.29 -14.54 -20.23
CA THR A 173 7.33 -15.50 -19.81
C THR A 173 6.80 -16.73 -19.06
N ARG A 174 5.55 -16.69 -18.58
CA ARG A 174 4.93 -17.78 -17.84
C ARG A 174 4.24 -18.81 -18.73
N LEU A 175 3.81 -18.41 -19.93
CA LEU A 175 3.12 -19.28 -20.88
C LEU A 175 4.07 -20.20 -21.64
N ASP A 176 5.36 -19.84 -21.77
CA ASP A 176 6.36 -20.63 -22.48
C ASP A 176 7.00 -21.74 -21.63
N VAL A 177 6.68 -21.84 -20.33
CA VAL A 177 7.27 -22.83 -19.42
C VAL A 177 6.34 -24.02 -19.16
N ILE A 178 5.13 -24.07 -19.74
CA ILE A 178 4.12 -25.11 -19.52
C ILE A 178 3.81 -25.90 -20.83
N SER A 179 4.69 -25.87 -21.81
CA SER A 179 4.60 -26.73 -23.01
C SER A 179 5.74 -27.73 -23.05
#